data_29257baa00e1b71b864420fc07ce9b8a
#
_entry.id   29257baa00e1b71b864420fc07ce9b8a
#
_cell.length_a   1.000
_cell.length_b   1.000
_cell.length_c   1.000
_cell.angle_alpha   90.00
_cell.angle_beta   90.00
_cell.angle_gamma   90.00
#
_symmetry.space_group_name_H-M   'P 1'
#
loop_
_entity.id
_entity.type
_entity.pdbx_description
1 polymer ?
#
loop_
_entity_poly.entity_id
_entity_poly.type
_entity_poly.pdbx_seq_one_letter_code
_entity_poly.pdbx_strand_id
1 'polypeptide(L)'
;MKIAFAGDSITASGNWSAAIDFAEVSNFAVSGDSTDALLEMIPKIVESKPDLVSVLIGTNDFGNTLLNREGADVGARVLVIIEEFKKQLPKAKILLHTILPRGIEDSGVDLRNRVIEANDYLKLNKQSDIEFIDLWAHFVAPDGLSLADQFVLPDEPVLKLHLNDNGYREWITVLLPKLQRMVNGK
;
A
#
# COMPACT_ATOMS: atom_id res chain seq x y z
N MET A 1 -18.99 -1.06 10.87
CA MET A 1 -17.78 -0.28 10.54
C MET A 1 -17.49 -0.42 9.07
N LYS A 2 -17.14 0.66 8.39
CA LYS A 2 -16.81 0.69 6.97
C LYS A 2 -15.30 0.84 6.79
N ILE A 3 -14.71 -0.04 6.00
CA ILE A 3 -13.28 -0.01 5.67
C ILE A 3 -13.12 0.29 4.18
N ALA A 4 -12.38 1.32 3.84
CA ALA A 4 -11.98 1.63 2.48
C ALA A 4 -10.52 1.20 2.24
N PHE A 5 -10.28 0.44 1.18
CA PHE A 5 -8.95 0.18 0.67
C PHE A 5 -8.64 1.17 -0.45
N ALA A 6 -7.49 1.80 -0.38
CA ALA A 6 -7.01 2.79 -1.33
C ALA A 6 -5.57 2.44 -1.77
N GLY A 7 -5.31 2.48 -3.07
CA GLY A 7 -4.00 2.08 -3.60
C GLY A 7 -4.01 1.79 -5.09
N ASP A 8 -3.01 1.04 -5.51
CA ASP A 8 -2.75 0.66 -6.90
C ASP A 8 -3.22 -0.78 -7.23
N SER A 9 -2.65 -1.37 -8.31
CA SER A 9 -2.98 -2.73 -8.78
C SER A 9 -2.81 -3.80 -7.70
N ILE A 10 -1.82 -3.67 -6.82
CA ILE A 10 -1.55 -4.64 -5.75
C ILE A 10 -2.73 -4.64 -4.76
N THR A 11 -3.23 -3.49 -4.39
CA THR A 11 -4.42 -3.36 -3.54
C THR A 11 -5.70 -3.73 -4.29
N ALA A 12 -5.82 -3.36 -5.56
CA ALA A 12 -7.01 -3.60 -6.38
C ALA A 12 -7.31 -5.10 -6.56
N SER A 13 -6.29 -5.93 -6.70
CA SER A 13 -6.42 -7.37 -6.93
C SER A 13 -6.72 -8.18 -5.66
N GLY A 14 -6.69 -7.56 -4.48
CA GLY A 14 -7.01 -8.24 -3.22
C GLY A 14 -8.51 -8.48 -3.05
N ASN A 15 -8.90 -9.69 -2.64
CA ASN A 15 -10.30 -10.02 -2.31
C ASN A 15 -10.60 -9.71 -0.83
N TRP A 16 -10.56 -8.41 -0.50
CA TRP A 16 -10.66 -7.92 0.88
C TRP A 16 -12.01 -8.21 1.52
N SER A 17 -13.10 -8.14 0.76
CA SER A 17 -14.45 -8.41 1.27
C SER A 17 -14.67 -9.88 1.65
N ALA A 18 -13.98 -10.81 0.99
CA ALA A 18 -14.01 -12.22 1.37
C ALA A 18 -13.14 -12.53 2.59
N ALA A 19 -12.07 -11.74 2.81
CA ALA A 19 -11.15 -11.93 3.92
C ALA A 19 -11.59 -11.26 5.23
N ILE A 20 -12.44 -10.22 5.14
CA ILE A 20 -12.85 -9.38 6.27
C ILE A 20 -14.37 -9.49 6.41
N ASP A 21 -14.82 -10.36 7.30
CA ASP A 21 -16.26 -10.66 7.53
C ASP A 21 -16.90 -9.80 8.64
N PHE A 22 -16.09 -9.06 9.41
CA PHE A 22 -16.52 -8.26 10.55
C PHE A 22 -16.76 -6.77 10.23
N ALA A 23 -16.63 -6.37 8.97
CA ALA A 23 -16.81 -4.99 8.51
C ALA A 23 -17.35 -4.94 7.08
N GLU A 24 -18.00 -3.83 6.72
CA GLU A 24 -18.31 -3.50 5.34
C GLU A 24 -17.05 -3.01 4.64
N VAL A 25 -16.65 -3.66 3.55
CA VAL A 25 -15.40 -3.38 2.85
C VAL A 25 -15.68 -2.83 1.45
N SER A 26 -15.01 -1.72 1.12
CA SER A 26 -14.99 -1.15 -0.23
C SER A 26 -13.56 -1.03 -0.73
N ASN A 27 -13.30 -1.51 -1.94
CA ASN A 27 -12.01 -1.39 -2.59
C ASN A 27 -12.07 -0.28 -3.63
N PHE A 28 -11.35 0.81 -3.40
CA PHE A 28 -11.23 1.99 -4.27
C PHE A 28 -9.90 2.01 -5.04
N ALA A 29 -9.07 1.01 -4.84
CA ALA A 29 -7.78 0.94 -5.51
C ALA A 29 -7.93 0.73 -7.02
N VAL A 30 -7.06 1.37 -7.80
CA VAL A 30 -7.08 1.31 -9.27
C VAL A 30 -5.70 0.88 -9.78
N SER A 31 -5.71 -0.09 -10.71
CA SER A 31 -4.46 -0.56 -11.34
C SER A 31 -3.73 0.59 -12.05
N GLY A 32 -2.43 0.70 -11.77
CA GLY A 32 -1.57 1.71 -12.36
C GLY A 32 -1.57 3.07 -11.65
N ASP A 33 -2.43 3.26 -10.63
CA ASP A 33 -2.47 4.53 -9.90
C ASP A 33 -1.12 4.85 -9.26
N SER A 34 -0.74 6.12 -9.41
CA SER A 34 0.34 6.78 -8.70
C SER A 34 -0.19 7.53 -7.48
N THR A 35 0.70 8.12 -6.72
CA THR A 35 0.33 9.02 -5.61
C THR A 35 -0.53 10.21 -6.09
N ASP A 36 -0.29 10.74 -7.31
CA ASP A 36 -1.12 11.82 -7.88
C ASP A 36 -2.54 11.35 -8.17
N ALA A 37 -2.69 10.18 -8.81
CA ALA A 37 -3.99 9.62 -9.12
C ALA A 37 -4.81 9.33 -7.87
N LEU A 38 -4.17 8.77 -6.82
CA LEU A 38 -4.85 8.54 -5.55
C LEU A 38 -5.28 9.85 -4.87
N LEU A 39 -4.49 10.92 -4.95
CA LEU A 39 -4.92 12.25 -4.43
C LEU A 39 -6.20 12.73 -5.10
N GLU A 40 -6.33 12.55 -6.41
CA GLU A 40 -7.55 12.90 -7.16
C GLU A 40 -8.75 12.01 -6.79
N MET A 41 -8.50 10.76 -6.34
CA MET A 41 -9.54 9.82 -5.93
C MET A 41 -10.06 10.06 -4.50
N ILE A 42 -9.34 10.81 -3.65
CA ILE A 42 -9.72 11.04 -2.24
C ILE A 42 -11.18 11.52 -2.08
N PRO A 43 -11.72 12.51 -2.83
CA PRO A 43 -13.08 12.95 -2.67
C PRO A 43 -14.12 11.82 -2.80
N LYS A 44 -13.91 10.91 -3.77
CA LYS A 44 -14.79 9.75 -3.98
C LYS A 44 -14.73 8.76 -2.80
N ILE A 45 -13.55 8.54 -2.23
CA ILE A 45 -13.37 7.70 -1.06
C ILE A 45 -14.07 8.34 0.15
N VAL A 46 -13.92 9.63 0.34
CA VAL A 46 -14.54 10.42 1.42
C VAL A 46 -16.07 10.38 1.36
N GLU A 47 -16.67 10.42 0.16
CA GLU A 47 -18.12 10.29 -0.04
C GLU A 47 -18.68 8.98 0.52
N SER A 48 -17.91 7.90 0.54
CA SER A 48 -18.31 6.61 1.12
C SER A 48 -18.36 6.61 2.65
N LYS A 49 -17.81 7.65 3.28
CA LYS A 49 -17.75 7.85 4.74
C LYS A 49 -17.16 6.63 5.47
N PRO A 50 -15.92 6.23 5.16
CA PRO A 50 -15.29 5.11 5.83
C PRO A 50 -14.95 5.47 7.28
N ASP A 51 -15.00 4.48 8.16
CA ASP A 51 -14.51 4.57 9.54
C ASP A 51 -12.99 4.28 9.60
N LEU A 52 -12.46 3.61 8.58
CA LEU A 52 -11.05 3.30 8.42
C LEU A 52 -10.65 3.34 6.95
N VAL A 53 -9.49 3.95 6.65
CA VAL A 53 -8.87 3.90 5.32
C VAL A 53 -7.54 3.15 5.43
N SER A 54 -7.39 2.09 4.63
CA SER A 54 -6.15 1.31 4.47
C SER A 54 -5.45 1.74 3.19
N VAL A 55 -4.20 2.21 3.29
CA VAL A 55 -3.47 2.84 2.18
C VAL A 55 -2.17 2.10 1.87
N LEU A 56 -2.02 1.63 0.64
CA LEU A 56 -0.78 1.16 0.04
C LEU A 56 -0.67 1.74 -1.36
N ILE A 57 0.31 2.61 -1.60
CA ILE A 57 0.50 3.34 -2.87
C ILE A 57 1.96 3.77 -3.02
N GLY A 58 2.44 3.95 -4.24
CA GLY A 58 3.71 4.58 -4.56
C GLY A 58 4.61 3.78 -5.50
N THR A 59 4.34 2.49 -5.73
CA THR A 59 5.20 1.68 -6.62
C THR A 59 5.21 2.19 -8.06
N ASN A 60 4.09 2.76 -8.55
CA ASN A 60 3.98 3.30 -9.90
C ASN A 60 4.61 4.69 -10.08
N ASP A 61 4.98 5.34 -9.01
CA ASP A 61 5.70 6.63 -9.05
C ASP A 61 7.16 6.48 -9.52
N PHE A 62 7.74 5.29 -9.38
CA PHE A 62 9.13 5.00 -9.75
C PHE A 62 9.29 4.62 -11.22
N GLY A 63 8.48 3.68 -11.70
CA GLY A 63 8.64 3.05 -13.02
C GLY A 63 7.94 3.76 -14.16
N ASN A 64 7.12 4.76 -13.88
CA ASN A 64 6.46 5.54 -14.91
C ASN A 64 7.46 6.55 -15.50
N THR A 65 7.75 6.43 -16.80
CA THR A 65 8.66 7.33 -17.50
C THR A 65 8.30 8.81 -17.38
N LEU A 66 7.04 9.13 -17.12
CA LEU A 66 6.56 10.51 -16.92
C LEU A 66 6.81 11.01 -15.50
N LEU A 67 6.80 10.15 -14.50
CA LEU A 67 6.93 10.53 -13.09
C LEU A 67 8.36 10.35 -12.59
N ASN A 68 8.95 9.19 -12.76
CA ASN A 68 10.33 8.81 -12.41
C ASN A 68 10.86 9.47 -11.11
N ARG A 69 10.08 9.38 -10.03
CA ARG A 69 10.35 10.09 -8.77
C ARG A 69 11.44 9.40 -7.94
N GLU A 70 12.15 10.20 -7.16
CA GLU A 70 13.07 9.69 -6.14
C GLU A 70 12.31 9.11 -4.94
N GLY A 71 12.95 8.19 -4.18
CA GLY A 71 12.29 7.47 -3.12
C GLY A 71 11.73 8.37 -2.02
N ALA A 72 12.53 9.31 -1.52
CA ALA A 72 12.09 10.25 -0.48
C ALA A 72 10.90 11.11 -0.93
N ASP A 73 10.86 11.52 -2.21
CA ASP A 73 9.74 12.30 -2.76
C ASP A 73 8.45 11.48 -2.77
N VAL A 74 8.53 10.18 -3.13
CA VAL A 74 7.37 9.29 -3.08
C VAL A 74 6.88 9.11 -1.65
N GLY A 75 7.79 8.89 -0.70
CA GLY A 75 7.46 8.81 0.72
C GLY A 75 6.76 10.06 1.24
N ALA A 76 7.27 11.25 0.86
CA ALA A 76 6.65 12.52 1.22
C ALA A 76 5.23 12.67 0.65
N ARG A 77 5.02 12.28 -0.63
CA ARG A 77 3.72 12.34 -1.28
C ARG A 77 2.70 11.39 -0.65
N VAL A 78 3.12 10.20 -0.26
CA VAL A 78 2.25 9.29 0.50
C VAL A 78 1.80 9.95 1.81
N LEU A 79 2.68 10.64 2.52
CA LEU A 79 2.27 11.36 3.74
C LEU A 79 1.32 12.53 3.45
N VAL A 80 1.44 13.22 2.31
CA VAL A 80 0.45 14.23 1.87
C VAL A 80 -0.93 13.60 1.67
N ILE A 81 -1.03 12.40 1.08
CA ILE A 81 -2.29 11.64 0.96
C ILE A 81 -2.88 11.36 2.34
N ILE A 82 -2.05 10.91 3.28
CA ILE A 82 -2.49 10.62 4.65
C ILE A 82 -3.04 11.88 5.34
N GLU A 83 -2.35 13.00 5.22
CA GLU A 83 -2.82 14.28 5.77
C GLU A 83 -4.15 14.74 5.15
N GLU A 84 -4.31 14.54 3.84
CA GLU A 84 -5.56 14.91 3.18
C GLU A 84 -6.73 14.02 3.62
N PHE A 85 -6.50 12.71 3.83
CA PHE A 85 -7.50 11.85 4.45
C PHE A 85 -7.85 12.29 5.88
N LYS A 86 -6.87 12.61 6.71
CA LYS A 86 -7.10 13.09 8.08
C LYS A 86 -7.92 14.38 8.11
N LYS A 87 -7.63 15.30 7.21
CA LYS A 87 -8.34 16.58 7.08
C LYS A 87 -9.81 16.37 6.69
N GLN A 88 -10.07 15.51 5.70
CA GLN A 88 -11.42 15.28 5.20
C GLN A 88 -12.22 14.25 6.01
N LEU A 89 -11.55 13.34 6.70
CA LEU A 89 -12.13 12.28 7.53
C LEU A 89 -11.56 12.33 8.97
N PRO A 90 -11.81 13.41 9.75
CA PRO A 90 -11.15 13.61 11.03
C PRO A 90 -11.49 12.57 12.11
N LYS A 91 -12.49 11.72 11.87
CA LYS A 91 -12.90 10.62 12.77
C LYS A 91 -12.47 9.25 12.28
N ALA A 92 -12.06 9.13 11.02
CA ALA A 92 -11.63 7.86 10.47
C ALA A 92 -10.22 7.51 10.95
N LYS A 93 -10.00 6.22 11.18
CA LYS A 93 -8.65 5.70 11.45
C LYS A 93 -7.92 5.50 10.12
N ILE A 94 -6.62 5.76 10.12
CA ILE A 94 -5.77 5.53 8.94
C ILE A 94 -4.81 4.40 9.25
N LEU A 95 -4.74 3.43 8.33
CA LEU A 95 -3.77 2.35 8.33
C LEU A 95 -2.87 2.49 7.12
N LEU A 96 -1.62 2.87 7.35
CA LEU A 96 -0.60 3.02 6.32
C LEU A 96 0.25 1.75 6.24
N HIS A 97 0.53 1.30 5.02
CA HIS A 97 1.46 0.20 4.76
C HIS A 97 2.76 0.72 4.12
N THR A 98 3.88 0.02 4.35
CA THR A 98 5.06 0.20 3.49
C THR A 98 4.74 -0.27 2.06
N ILE A 99 5.39 0.35 1.08
CA ILE A 99 5.40 -0.12 -0.30
C ILE A 99 6.11 -1.48 -0.33
N LEU A 100 5.55 -2.45 -1.07
CA LEU A 100 6.13 -3.79 -1.17
C LEU A 100 7.48 -3.77 -1.90
N PRO A 101 8.36 -4.74 -1.60
CA PRO A 101 9.54 -4.98 -2.44
C PRO A 101 9.10 -5.31 -3.88
N ARG A 102 9.98 -5.09 -4.83
CA ARG A 102 9.76 -5.40 -6.24
C ARG A 102 11.03 -5.94 -6.89
N GLY A 103 10.94 -6.45 -8.10
CA GLY A 103 12.10 -6.83 -8.90
C GLY A 103 12.66 -5.66 -9.72
N ILE A 104 13.42 -6.02 -10.75
CA ILE A 104 14.00 -5.09 -11.71
C ILE A 104 12.98 -4.87 -12.84
N GLU A 105 12.91 -3.67 -13.37
CA GLU A 105 12.07 -3.36 -14.54
C GLU A 105 12.49 -4.23 -15.76
N ASP A 106 11.55 -4.57 -16.60
CA ASP A 106 11.82 -5.30 -17.85
C ASP A 106 12.80 -4.56 -18.77
N SER A 107 12.88 -3.24 -18.62
CA SER A 107 13.88 -2.38 -19.27
C SER A 107 15.30 -2.53 -18.71
N GLY A 108 15.48 -3.27 -17.61
CA GLY A 108 16.73 -3.40 -16.88
C GLY A 108 16.99 -2.31 -15.84
N VAL A 109 16.06 -1.36 -15.67
CA VAL A 109 16.20 -0.31 -14.65
C VAL A 109 15.92 -0.88 -13.26
N ASP A 110 16.84 -0.68 -12.32
CA ASP A 110 16.70 -1.12 -10.94
C ASP A 110 16.19 0.01 -10.05
N LEU A 111 14.95 -0.11 -9.60
CA LEU A 111 14.25 0.86 -8.76
C LEU A 111 14.12 0.43 -7.29
N ARG A 112 14.69 -0.71 -6.91
CA ARG A 112 14.50 -1.33 -5.59
C ARG A 112 14.99 -0.44 -4.44
N ASN A 113 16.13 0.25 -4.62
CA ASN A 113 16.64 1.19 -3.63
C ASN A 113 15.71 2.39 -3.42
N ARG A 114 15.03 2.88 -4.46
CA ARG A 114 14.05 3.97 -4.32
C ARG A 114 12.85 3.55 -3.47
N VAL A 115 12.44 2.28 -3.57
CA VAL A 115 11.37 1.75 -2.70
C VAL A 115 11.82 1.72 -1.23
N ILE A 116 13.08 1.32 -0.97
CA ILE A 116 13.66 1.35 0.38
C ILE A 116 13.67 2.79 0.92
N GLU A 117 14.18 3.74 0.14
CA GLU A 117 14.23 5.16 0.52
C GLU A 117 12.83 5.73 0.84
N ALA A 118 11.80 5.37 0.03
CA ALA A 118 10.43 5.78 0.29
C ALA A 118 9.92 5.19 1.62
N ASN A 119 10.15 3.90 1.85
CA ASN A 119 9.73 3.22 3.07
C ASN A 119 10.46 3.76 4.32
N ASP A 120 11.74 4.05 4.21
CA ASP A 120 12.51 4.68 5.29
C ASP A 120 11.97 6.08 5.60
N TYR A 121 11.66 6.86 4.56
CA TYR A 121 11.01 8.16 4.73
C TYR A 121 9.67 8.05 5.47
N LEU A 122 8.82 7.08 5.09
CA LEU A 122 7.55 6.81 5.75
C LEU A 122 7.73 6.43 7.22
N LYS A 123 8.65 5.51 7.52
CA LYS A 123 8.94 5.06 8.89
C LYS A 123 9.39 6.21 9.80
N LEU A 124 10.22 7.10 9.27
CA LEU A 124 10.80 8.23 10.02
C LEU A 124 9.81 9.38 10.23
N ASN A 125 8.96 9.66 9.24
CA ASN A 125 8.17 10.89 9.20
C ASN A 125 6.67 10.70 9.41
N LYS A 126 6.15 9.46 9.47
CA LYS A 126 4.74 9.23 9.78
C LYS A 126 4.39 9.76 11.17
N GLN A 127 3.20 10.31 11.31
CA GLN A 127 2.69 10.77 12.60
C GLN A 127 2.40 9.60 13.54
N SER A 128 2.51 9.84 14.84
CA SER A 128 2.35 8.82 15.90
C SER A 128 0.92 8.29 16.04
N ASP A 129 -0.07 9.04 15.58
CA ASP A 129 -1.50 8.68 15.60
C ASP A 129 -1.95 7.85 14.37
N ILE A 130 -1.03 7.58 13.43
CA ILE A 130 -1.29 6.74 12.27
C ILE A 130 -0.89 5.30 12.58
N GLU A 131 -1.83 4.39 12.38
CA GLU A 131 -1.56 2.97 12.45
C GLU A 131 -0.70 2.53 11.25
N PHE A 132 0.27 1.66 11.50
CA PHE A 132 1.28 1.32 10.50
C PHE A 132 1.53 -0.19 10.44
N ILE A 133 1.69 -0.71 9.24
CA ILE A 133 2.15 -2.08 8.99
C ILE A 133 3.40 -2.02 8.11
N ASP A 134 4.49 -2.60 8.58
CA ASP A 134 5.70 -2.82 7.78
C ASP A 134 5.55 -4.12 6.97
N LEU A 135 4.89 -4.04 5.83
CA LEU A 135 4.75 -5.19 4.93
C LEU A 135 6.09 -5.59 4.30
N TRP A 136 7.03 -4.65 4.14
CA TRP A 136 8.36 -4.95 3.57
C TRP A 136 9.01 -6.15 4.25
N ALA A 137 8.99 -6.17 5.59
CA ALA A 137 9.63 -7.21 6.38
C ALA A 137 9.04 -8.62 6.15
N HIS A 138 7.79 -8.71 5.70
CA HIS A 138 7.10 -9.98 5.42
C HIS A 138 7.32 -10.47 3.99
N PHE A 139 7.66 -9.57 3.07
CA PHE A 139 7.67 -9.85 1.64
C PHE A 139 9.05 -9.82 1.00
N VAL A 140 10.06 -9.25 1.69
CA VAL A 140 11.41 -9.13 1.13
C VAL A 140 12.10 -10.49 1.04
N ALA A 141 12.74 -10.73 -0.10
CA ALA A 141 13.57 -11.92 -0.32
C ALA A 141 14.87 -11.88 0.50
N PRO A 142 15.62 -12.99 0.62
CA PRO A 142 16.90 -13.03 1.32
C PRO A 142 17.98 -12.08 0.77
N ASP A 143 17.82 -11.56 -0.46
CA ASP A 143 18.69 -10.53 -1.03
C ASP A 143 18.50 -9.15 -0.38
N GLY A 144 17.49 -8.98 0.46
CA GLY A 144 17.15 -7.73 1.13
C GLY A 144 16.53 -6.66 0.22
N LEU A 145 16.21 -6.98 -1.03
CA LEU A 145 15.81 -6.01 -2.06
C LEU A 145 14.53 -6.40 -2.81
N SER A 146 14.46 -7.65 -3.27
CA SER A 146 13.41 -8.12 -4.16
C SER A 146 12.19 -8.64 -3.41
N LEU A 147 11.03 -8.67 -4.08
CA LEU A 147 9.89 -9.45 -3.62
C LEU A 147 10.25 -10.95 -3.67
N ALA A 148 9.95 -11.67 -2.59
CA ALA A 148 10.27 -13.09 -2.47
C ALA A 148 9.46 -13.92 -3.48
N ASP A 149 10.13 -14.85 -4.18
CA ASP A 149 9.58 -15.63 -5.30
C ASP A 149 8.28 -16.36 -4.97
N GLN A 150 8.13 -16.82 -3.75
CA GLN A 150 6.92 -17.51 -3.30
C GLN A 150 5.65 -16.65 -3.32
N PHE A 151 5.79 -15.34 -3.39
CA PHE A 151 4.69 -14.37 -3.38
C PHE A 151 4.41 -13.74 -4.74
N VAL A 152 5.27 -13.99 -5.74
CA VAL A 152 5.23 -13.36 -7.07
C VAL A 152 4.31 -14.12 -8.01
N LEU A 153 3.61 -13.41 -8.91
CA LEU A 153 2.92 -14.03 -10.03
C LEU A 153 3.91 -14.79 -10.93
N PRO A 154 3.57 -15.99 -11.40
CA PRO A 154 4.50 -16.83 -12.18
C PRO A 154 5.00 -16.22 -13.50
N ASP A 155 4.24 -15.29 -14.07
CA ASP A 155 4.54 -14.57 -15.33
C ASP A 155 5.39 -13.30 -15.12
N GLU A 156 5.77 -12.99 -13.89
CA GLU A 156 6.61 -11.82 -13.55
C GLU A 156 7.97 -12.20 -12.91
N PRO A 157 8.78 -13.08 -13.50
CA PRO A 157 9.98 -13.61 -12.83
C PRO A 157 11.08 -12.56 -12.60
N VAL A 158 11.06 -11.45 -13.34
CA VAL A 158 12.05 -10.36 -13.26
C VAL A 158 11.46 -9.14 -12.55
N LEU A 159 10.31 -8.67 -13.00
CA LEU A 159 9.61 -7.50 -12.46
C LEU A 159 9.17 -7.71 -11.02
N LYS A 160 8.72 -8.93 -10.66
CA LYS A 160 8.32 -9.33 -9.31
C LYS A 160 7.49 -8.25 -8.59
N LEU A 161 6.43 -7.80 -9.23
CA LEU A 161 5.63 -6.67 -8.74
C LEU A 161 4.31 -7.11 -8.11
N HIS A 162 3.60 -8.01 -8.79
CA HIS A 162 2.27 -8.41 -8.35
C HIS A 162 2.28 -9.69 -7.52
N LEU A 163 1.35 -9.75 -6.56
CA LEU A 163 1.22 -10.87 -5.65
C LEU A 163 0.39 -12.01 -6.26
N ASN A 164 0.85 -13.24 -6.01
CA ASN A 164 0.04 -14.45 -6.18
C ASN A 164 -0.86 -14.70 -4.95
N ASP A 165 -1.62 -15.79 -4.93
CA ASP A 165 -2.49 -16.18 -3.82
C ASP A 165 -1.75 -16.34 -2.48
N ASN A 166 -0.48 -16.78 -2.49
CA ASN A 166 0.31 -16.89 -1.27
C ASN A 166 0.64 -15.51 -0.71
N GLY A 167 0.96 -14.55 -1.59
CA GLY A 167 1.22 -13.17 -1.20
C GLY A 167 -0.01 -12.52 -0.56
N TYR A 168 -1.20 -12.70 -1.13
CA TYR A 168 -2.42 -12.18 -0.51
C TYR A 168 -2.74 -12.86 0.80
N ARG A 169 -2.52 -14.18 0.94
CA ARG A 169 -2.66 -14.89 2.23
C ARG A 169 -1.73 -14.33 3.30
N GLU A 170 -0.46 -14.08 2.95
CA GLU A 170 0.49 -13.46 3.87
C GLU A 170 0.03 -12.06 4.30
N TRP A 171 -0.36 -11.21 3.35
CA TRP A 171 -0.86 -9.87 3.67
C TRP A 171 -2.08 -9.92 4.60
N ILE A 172 -3.04 -10.78 4.31
CA ILE A 172 -4.24 -10.98 5.14
C ILE A 172 -3.85 -11.44 6.56
N THR A 173 -2.87 -12.35 6.69
CA THR A 173 -2.39 -12.84 7.98
C THR A 173 -1.83 -11.71 8.84
N VAL A 174 -1.11 -10.77 8.24
CA VAL A 174 -0.56 -9.60 8.94
C VAL A 174 -1.65 -8.55 9.22
N LEU A 175 -2.56 -8.36 8.27
CA LEU A 175 -3.57 -7.31 8.27
C LEU A 175 -4.69 -7.55 9.29
N LEU A 176 -5.26 -8.77 9.33
CA LEU A 176 -6.47 -9.07 10.12
C LEU A 176 -6.32 -8.76 11.61
N PRO A 177 -5.26 -9.19 12.31
CA PRO A 177 -5.11 -8.88 13.73
C PRO A 177 -5.03 -7.36 14.00
N LYS A 178 -4.43 -6.61 13.07
CA LYS A 178 -4.32 -5.15 13.18
C LYS A 178 -5.69 -4.49 12.99
N LEU A 179 -6.43 -4.87 11.96
CA LEU A 179 -7.78 -4.36 11.73
C LEU A 179 -8.71 -4.68 12.90
N GLN A 180 -8.70 -5.90 13.41
CA GLN A 180 -9.54 -6.29 14.55
C GLN A 180 -9.25 -5.44 15.80
N ARG A 181 -7.97 -5.15 16.09
CA ARG A 181 -7.62 -4.23 17.19
C ARG A 181 -8.15 -2.82 16.94
N MET A 182 -8.00 -2.32 15.71
CA MET A 182 -8.48 -0.99 15.34
C MET A 182 -10.02 -0.90 15.42
N VAL A 183 -10.73 -1.96 15.04
CA VAL A 183 -12.20 -2.03 15.12
C VAL A 183 -12.67 -2.06 16.57
N ASN A 184 -12.05 -2.88 17.41
CA ASN A 184 -12.48 -3.12 18.79
C ASN A 184 -12.01 -2.04 19.79
N GLY A 185 -11.23 -1.06 19.35
CA GLY A 185 -10.78 0.05 20.19
C GLY A 185 -9.78 -0.34 21.30
N LYS A 186 -9.07 -1.46 21.12
CA LYS A 186 -8.07 -1.97 22.08
C LYS A 186 -6.67 -1.90 21.50
#